data_0bc74bb981c642fb37429a11420d53e9
#
_entry.id   0bc74bb981c642fb37429a11420d53e9
#
_cell.length_a   1.000
_cell.length_b   1.000
_cell.length_c   1.000
_cell.angle_alpha   90.00
_cell.angle_beta   90.00
_cell.angle_gamma   90.00
#
_symmetry.space_group_name_H-M   'P 1'
#
loop_
_entity.id
_entity.type
_entity.pdbx_description
1 polymer ?
#
loop_
_entity_poly.entity_id
_entity_poly.type
_entity_poly.pdbx_seq_one_letter_code
_entity_poly.pdbx_strand_id
1 'polypeptide(L)'
;LMLVVPCVLLGLLAWMYADAPGEVFNRIGPALLGVFPFVVMFVVTSIATLRERTSGTLERLLTTPLAKGDLMLGYALAFGAVAVVQALVATGFAVWVCGLAIAGPIWLLVVIALLDALLGTALGLLASGFARTEFQAVQFMPAFVLPQFLLCGLLLPRDQRPPVLRWISDV
;
A
#
# COMPACT_ATOMS: atom_id res chain seq x y z
N LEU A 1 -10.58 10.81 -1.77
CA LEU A 1 -10.50 10.02 -0.53
C LEU A 1 -9.21 9.20 -0.46
N MET A 2 -8.83 8.48 -1.53
CA MET A 2 -7.62 7.64 -1.60
C MET A 2 -6.33 8.36 -1.24
N LEU A 3 -6.14 9.58 -1.74
CA LEU A 3 -4.95 10.40 -1.49
C LEU A 3 -4.94 11.00 -0.08
N VAL A 4 -6.12 11.23 0.47
CA VAL A 4 -6.29 11.90 1.77
C VAL A 4 -6.08 10.94 2.94
N VAL A 5 -6.50 9.69 2.82
CA VAL A 5 -6.44 8.71 3.92
C VAL A 5 -5.02 8.51 4.45
N PRO A 6 -3.98 8.25 3.63
CA PRO A 6 -2.60 8.14 4.13
C PRO A 6 -2.12 9.42 4.80
N CYS A 7 -2.44 10.58 4.23
CA CYS A 7 -2.05 11.87 4.80
C CYS A 7 -2.69 12.13 6.17
N VAL A 8 -4.00 11.85 6.30
CA VAL A 8 -4.71 11.99 7.59
C VAL A 8 -4.14 11.06 8.65
N LEU A 9 -3.89 9.80 8.30
CA LEU A 9 -3.31 8.84 9.24
C LEU A 9 -1.90 9.22 9.68
N LEU A 10 -1.06 9.65 8.73
CA LEU A 10 0.29 10.14 9.04
C LEU A 10 0.24 11.43 9.87
N GLY A 11 -0.67 12.36 9.55
CA GLY A 11 -0.85 13.59 10.30
C GLY A 11 -1.35 13.36 11.74
N LEU A 12 -2.31 12.43 11.92
CA LEU A 12 -2.79 12.03 13.25
C LEU A 12 -1.66 11.38 14.07
N LEU A 13 -0.86 10.53 13.46
CA LEU A 13 0.29 9.92 14.15
C LEU A 13 1.35 10.98 14.49
N ALA A 14 1.68 11.87 13.58
CA ALA A 14 2.60 12.97 13.86
C ALA A 14 2.10 13.85 15.00
N TRP A 15 0.80 14.17 15.03
CA TRP A 15 0.17 14.91 16.11
C TRP A 15 0.18 14.13 17.44
N MET A 16 -0.13 12.84 17.41
CA MET A 16 -0.14 11.98 18.62
C MET A 16 1.25 11.87 19.26
N TYR A 17 2.30 11.87 18.43
CA TYR A 17 3.69 11.78 18.87
C TYR A 17 4.39 13.16 18.97
N ALA A 18 3.66 14.28 18.84
CA ALA A 18 4.25 15.62 18.88
C ALA A 18 4.95 15.92 20.23
N ASP A 19 4.40 15.40 21.34
CA ASP A 19 4.94 15.55 22.69
C ASP A 19 5.86 14.38 23.12
N ALA A 20 6.00 13.36 22.27
CA ALA A 20 6.90 12.24 22.51
C ALA A 20 8.32 12.55 22.02
N PRO A 21 9.37 11.86 22.53
CA PRO A 21 10.69 12.00 21.94
C PRO A 21 10.62 11.77 20.43
N GLY A 22 11.10 12.75 19.64
CA GLY A 22 10.96 12.78 18.17
C GLY A 22 11.53 11.54 17.44
N GLU A 23 12.28 10.71 18.13
CA GLU A 23 12.81 9.44 17.66
C GLU A 23 11.73 8.41 17.31
N VAL A 24 10.57 8.42 18.01
CA VAL A 24 9.51 7.41 17.79
C VAL A 24 8.85 7.61 16.43
N PHE A 25 8.46 8.83 16.11
CA PHE A 25 7.83 9.13 14.80
C PHE A 25 8.80 8.89 13.65
N ASN A 26 10.06 9.33 13.79
CA ASN A 26 11.09 9.14 12.76
C ASN A 26 11.44 7.66 12.52
N ARG A 27 11.25 6.79 13.53
CA ARG A 27 11.46 5.36 13.40
C ARG A 27 10.27 4.65 12.72
N ILE A 28 9.04 5.05 13.07
CA ILE A 28 7.81 4.39 12.62
C ILE A 28 7.33 4.95 11.28
N GLY A 29 7.50 6.26 11.06
CA GLY A 29 6.99 6.98 9.89
C GLY A 29 7.38 6.38 8.54
N PRO A 30 8.66 6.05 8.29
CA PRO A 30 9.07 5.45 7.03
C PRO A 30 8.41 4.10 6.74
N ALA A 31 8.22 3.25 7.77
CA ALA A 31 7.53 1.97 7.61
C ALA A 31 6.04 2.15 7.29
N LEU A 32 5.40 3.13 7.89
CA LEU A 32 3.99 3.45 7.63
C LEU A 32 3.79 4.08 6.24
N LEU A 33 4.80 4.81 5.73
CA LEU A 33 4.79 5.33 4.37
C LEU A 33 4.78 4.23 3.30
N GLY A 34 5.35 3.05 3.57
CA GLY A 34 5.19 1.88 2.71
C GLY A 34 3.80 1.26 2.88
N VAL A 35 3.44 0.93 4.11
CA VAL A 35 2.23 0.16 4.41
C VAL A 35 0.93 0.88 4.00
N PHE A 36 0.79 2.19 4.25
CA PHE A 36 -0.46 2.89 3.94
C PHE A 36 -0.78 2.97 2.44
N PRO A 37 0.15 3.35 1.55
CA PRO A 37 -0.10 3.29 0.12
C PRO A 37 -0.43 1.88 -0.36
N PHE A 38 0.26 0.85 0.14
CA PHE A 38 -0.04 -0.55 -0.13
C PHE A 38 -1.49 -0.89 0.21
N VAL A 39 -1.91 -0.65 1.45
CA VAL A 39 -3.26 -0.98 1.94
C VAL A 39 -4.33 -0.27 1.13
N VAL A 40 -4.16 1.02 0.88
CA VAL A 40 -5.14 1.82 0.13
C VAL A 40 -5.24 1.33 -1.30
N MET A 41 -4.12 1.09 -1.98
CA MET A 41 -4.12 0.60 -3.35
C MET A 41 -4.69 -0.81 -3.46
N PHE A 42 -4.40 -1.69 -2.51
CA PHE A 42 -4.98 -3.02 -2.43
C PHE A 42 -6.52 -2.96 -2.35
N VAL A 43 -7.05 -2.20 -1.39
CA VAL A 43 -8.50 -2.09 -1.17
C VAL A 43 -9.19 -1.49 -2.39
N VAL A 44 -8.65 -0.40 -2.89
CA VAL A 44 -9.24 0.30 -4.04
C VAL A 44 -9.27 -0.57 -5.28
N THR A 45 -8.12 -1.17 -5.62
CA THR A 45 -7.99 -2.01 -6.81
C THR A 45 -8.88 -3.24 -6.71
N SER A 46 -8.90 -3.89 -5.54
CA SER A 46 -9.72 -5.09 -5.33
C SER A 46 -11.22 -4.80 -5.46
N ILE A 47 -11.71 -3.71 -4.87
CA ILE A 47 -13.12 -3.32 -4.94
C ILE A 47 -13.49 -2.83 -6.34
N ALA A 48 -12.69 -1.96 -6.96
CA ALA A 48 -12.98 -1.42 -8.29
C ALA A 48 -13.10 -2.53 -9.33
N THR A 49 -12.11 -3.44 -9.37
CA THR A 49 -12.11 -4.55 -10.32
C THR A 49 -13.22 -5.56 -10.04
N LEU A 50 -13.52 -5.82 -8.76
CA LEU A 50 -14.64 -6.68 -8.40
C LEU A 50 -15.99 -6.09 -8.85
N ARG A 51 -16.20 -4.79 -8.66
CA ARG A 51 -17.41 -4.10 -9.13
C ARG A 51 -17.57 -4.19 -10.64
N GLU A 52 -16.53 -3.95 -11.42
CA GLU A 52 -16.57 -4.08 -12.87
C GLU A 52 -16.94 -5.50 -13.30
N ARG A 53 -16.42 -6.51 -12.61
CA ARG A 53 -16.75 -7.91 -12.87
C ARG A 53 -18.20 -8.25 -12.52
N THR A 54 -18.69 -7.77 -11.38
CA THR A 54 -20.05 -8.09 -10.90
C THR A 54 -21.14 -7.26 -11.59
N SER A 55 -20.81 -6.08 -12.12
CA SER A 55 -21.74 -5.23 -12.89
C SER A 55 -21.91 -5.65 -14.35
N GLY A 56 -21.15 -6.65 -14.82
CA GLY A 56 -21.17 -7.08 -16.22
C GLY A 56 -20.41 -6.14 -17.16
N THR A 57 -19.77 -5.09 -16.66
CA THR A 57 -18.95 -4.15 -17.45
C THR A 57 -17.77 -4.88 -18.08
N LEU A 58 -17.14 -5.78 -17.33
CA LEU A 58 -16.03 -6.60 -17.81
C LEU A 58 -16.46 -7.49 -18.99
N GLU A 59 -17.65 -8.09 -18.92
CA GLU A 59 -18.17 -8.93 -20.01
C GLU A 59 -18.39 -8.11 -21.28
N ARG A 60 -18.91 -6.88 -21.16
CA ARG A 60 -19.06 -5.96 -22.28
C ARG A 60 -17.73 -5.56 -22.89
N LEU A 61 -16.71 -5.31 -22.07
CA LEU A 61 -15.34 -5.02 -22.55
C LEU A 61 -14.76 -6.21 -23.32
N LEU A 62 -14.99 -7.43 -22.86
CA LEU A 62 -14.53 -8.66 -23.52
C LEU A 62 -15.27 -8.98 -24.84
N THR A 63 -16.41 -8.35 -25.14
CA THR A 63 -17.08 -8.45 -26.45
C THR A 63 -16.48 -7.49 -27.50
N THR A 64 -15.63 -6.54 -27.08
CA THR A 64 -14.88 -5.68 -27.99
C THR A 64 -13.64 -6.42 -28.53
N PRO A 65 -13.07 -6.00 -29.68
CA PRO A 65 -11.88 -6.64 -30.25
C PRO A 65 -10.59 -6.33 -29.47
N LEU A 66 -10.67 -6.27 -28.13
CA LEU A 66 -9.54 -6.04 -27.23
C LEU A 66 -8.95 -7.37 -26.80
N ALA A 67 -7.64 -7.52 -26.88
CA ALA A 67 -6.97 -8.66 -26.30
C ALA A 67 -7.05 -8.61 -24.76
N LYS A 68 -7.16 -9.78 -24.11
CA LYS A 68 -7.18 -9.85 -22.62
C LYS A 68 -5.95 -9.18 -21.99
N GLY A 69 -4.81 -9.23 -22.69
CA GLY A 69 -3.58 -8.55 -22.27
C GLY A 69 -3.71 -7.02 -22.25
N ASP A 70 -4.37 -6.43 -23.24
CA ASP A 70 -4.55 -4.99 -23.33
C ASP A 70 -5.42 -4.46 -22.18
N LEU A 71 -6.43 -5.24 -21.79
CA LEU A 71 -7.27 -4.93 -20.63
C LEU A 71 -6.46 -4.96 -19.33
N MET A 72 -5.66 -6.01 -19.12
CA MET A 72 -4.80 -6.11 -17.93
C MET A 72 -3.74 -5.01 -17.87
N LEU A 73 -3.15 -4.66 -19.01
CA LEU A 73 -2.21 -3.54 -19.11
C LEU A 73 -2.93 -2.20 -18.82
N GLY A 74 -4.14 -2.01 -19.31
CA GLY A 74 -4.96 -0.85 -19.02
C GLY A 74 -5.21 -0.66 -17.52
N TYR A 75 -5.59 -1.73 -16.82
CA TYR A 75 -5.74 -1.69 -15.35
C TYR A 75 -4.41 -1.41 -14.65
N ALA A 76 -3.33 -2.09 -15.05
CA ALA A 76 -2.01 -1.90 -14.45
C ALA A 76 -1.53 -0.45 -14.61
N LEU A 77 -1.73 0.14 -15.80
CA LEU A 77 -1.35 1.54 -16.06
C LEU A 77 -2.23 2.53 -15.30
N ALA A 78 -3.56 2.33 -15.30
CA ALA A 78 -4.49 3.22 -14.61
C ALA A 78 -4.26 3.23 -13.10
N PHE A 79 -4.22 2.05 -12.48
CA PHE A 79 -3.96 1.94 -11.04
C PHE A 79 -2.51 2.27 -10.69
N GLY A 80 -1.55 1.94 -11.56
CA GLY A 80 -0.14 2.32 -11.42
C GLY A 80 0.05 3.84 -11.39
N ALA A 81 -0.63 4.58 -12.27
CA ALA A 81 -0.59 6.04 -12.27
C ALA A 81 -1.15 6.62 -10.96
N VAL A 82 -2.26 6.07 -10.46
CA VAL A 82 -2.82 6.47 -9.15
C VAL A 82 -1.85 6.13 -8.01
N ALA A 83 -1.20 4.97 -8.06
CA ALA A 83 -0.20 4.57 -7.07
C ALA A 83 1.00 5.52 -7.02
N VAL A 84 1.49 5.95 -8.19
CA VAL A 84 2.57 6.95 -8.29
C VAL A 84 2.17 8.26 -7.62
N VAL A 85 1.00 8.80 -7.99
CA VAL A 85 0.49 10.05 -7.41
C VAL A 85 0.32 9.92 -5.90
N GLN A 86 -0.23 8.79 -5.43
CA GLN A 86 -0.43 8.54 -4.01
C GLN A 86 0.89 8.47 -3.24
N ALA A 87 1.89 7.74 -3.74
CA ALA A 87 3.20 7.61 -3.10
C ALA A 87 3.90 8.98 -3.01
N LEU A 88 3.85 9.79 -4.07
CA LEU A 88 4.42 11.12 -4.07
C LEU A 88 3.72 12.06 -3.08
N VAL A 89 2.39 12.07 -3.06
CA VAL A 89 1.60 12.90 -2.12
C VAL A 89 1.84 12.48 -0.68
N ALA A 90 1.81 11.18 -0.37
CA ALA A 90 2.03 10.67 0.98
C ALA A 90 3.45 10.98 1.47
N THR A 91 4.47 10.78 0.63
CA THR A 91 5.86 11.08 0.97
C THR A 91 6.08 12.59 1.14
N GLY A 92 5.57 13.41 0.22
CA GLY A 92 5.65 14.87 0.33
C GLY A 92 4.98 15.38 1.60
N PHE A 93 3.80 14.89 1.92
CA PHE A 93 3.10 15.23 3.16
C PHE A 93 3.88 14.85 4.41
N ALA A 94 4.42 13.63 4.46
CA ALA A 94 5.20 13.15 5.60
C ALA A 94 6.47 14.00 5.84
N VAL A 95 7.17 14.34 4.77
CA VAL A 95 8.42 15.11 4.87
C VAL A 95 8.17 16.59 5.16
N TRP A 96 7.25 17.24 4.41
CA TRP A 96 7.08 18.69 4.50
C TRP A 96 6.08 19.13 5.55
N VAL A 97 5.07 18.34 5.84
CA VAL A 97 4.02 18.72 6.80
C VAL A 97 4.27 18.06 8.17
N CYS A 98 4.58 16.76 8.19
CA CYS A 98 4.83 16.06 9.44
C CYS A 98 6.28 16.18 9.94
N GLY A 99 7.19 16.78 9.16
CA GLY A 99 8.58 16.98 9.58
C GLY A 99 9.36 15.68 9.76
N LEU A 100 9.03 14.64 8.99
CA LEU A 100 9.69 13.35 9.09
C LEU A 100 11.19 13.48 8.76
N ALA A 101 12.04 13.26 9.75
CA ALA A 101 13.49 13.22 9.58
C ALA A 101 13.89 11.84 9.01
N ILE A 102 14.39 11.84 7.78
CA ILE A 102 14.79 10.63 7.07
C ILE A 102 16.31 10.50 7.18
N ALA A 103 16.79 9.36 7.67
CA ALA A 103 18.23 9.07 7.78
C ALA A 103 18.90 8.74 6.43
N GLY A 104 18.13 8.66 5.33
CA GLY A 104 18.59 8.29 4.01
C GLY A 104 18.12 9.26 2.90
N PRO A 105 18.44 8.96 1.64
CA PRO A 105 18.00 9.80 0.52
C PRO A 105 16.48 9.67 0.28
N ILE A 106 15.79 10.79 0.14
CA ILE A 106 14.33 10.87 -0.05
C ILE A 106 13.86 10.07 -1.28
N TRP A 107 14.66 10.05 -2.36
CA TRP A 107 14.30 9.31 -3.56
C TRP A 107 14.12 7.80 -3.31
N LEU A 108 14.92 7.21 -2.40
CA LEU A 108 14.81 5.79 -2.03
C LEU A 108 13.48 5.52 -1.31
N LEU A 109 13.07 6.42 -0.42
CA LEU A 109 11.77 6.33 0.26
C LEU A 109 10.61 6.37 -0.74
N VAL A 110 10.68 7.29 -1.73
CA VAL A 110 9.68 7.39 -2.80
C VAL A 110 9.63 6.09 -3.62
N VAL A 111 10.78 5.53 -3.98
CA VAL A 111 10.85 4.29 -4.75
C VAL A 111 10.24 3.13 -3.96
N ILE A 112 10.56 3.00 -2.68
CA ILE A 112 9.98 1.95 -1.82
C ILE A 112 8.47 2.12 -1.71
N ALA A 113 7.99 3.33 -1.39
CA ALA A 113 6.56 3.60 -1.29
C ALA A 113 5.81 3.32 -2.62
N LEU A 114 6.45 3.60 -3.75
CA LEU A 114 5.91 3.29 -5.06
C LEU A 114 5.84 1.78 -5.31
N LEU A 115 6.91 1.05 -5.02
CA LEU A 115 6.95 -0.40 -5.17
C LEU A 115 5.90 -1.08 -4.29
N ASP A 116 5.73 -0.63 -3.05
CA ASP A 116 4.71 -1.13 -2.13
C ASP A 116 3.29 -0.81 -2.64
N ALA A 117 3.04 0.37 -3.18
CA ALA A 117 1.76 0.72 -3.78
C ALA A 117 1.45 -0.11 -5.03
N LEU A 118 2.44 -0.37 -5.87
CA LEU A 118 2.31 -1.25 -7.04
C LEU A 118 2.06 -2.70 -6.62
N LEU A 119 2.75 -3.19 -5.59
CA LEU A 119 2.51 -4.50 -5.00
C LEU A 119 1.07 -4.61 -4.46
N GLY A 120 0.60 -3.58 -3.75
CA GLY A 120 -0.79 -3.49 -3.29
C GLY A 120 -1.79 -3.57 -4.43
N THR A 121 -1.51 -2.86 -5.54
CA THR A 121 -2.31 -2.92 -6.76
C THR A 121 -2.36 -4.33 -7.35
N ALA A 122 -1.21 -4.98 -7.51
CA ALA A 122 -1.12 -6.33 -8.09
C ALA A 122 -1.85 -7.37 -7.22
N LEU A 123 -1.66 -7.32 -5.90
CA LEU A 123 -2.34 -8.21 -4.96
C LEU A 123 -3.83 -7.91 -4.84
N GLY A 124 -4.24 -6.64 -4.97
CA GLY A 124 -5.64 -6.25 -5.05
C GLY A 124 -6.34 -6.80 -6.29
N LEU A 125 -5.69 -6.74 -7.46
CA LEU A 125 -6.18 -7.40 -8.68
C LEU A 125 -6.33 -8.90 -8.47
N LEU A 126 -5.33 -9.55 -7.90
CA LEU A 126 -5.36 -10.98 -7.60
C LEU A 126 -6.51 -11.32 -6.65
N ALA A 127 -6.66 -10.60 -5.54
CA ALA A 127 -7.71 -10.81 -4.55
C ALA A 127 -9.12 -10.65 -5.16
N SER A 128 -9.31 -9.68 -6.07
CA SER A 128 -10.56 -9.48 -6.79
C SER A 128 -10.97 -10.70 -7.61
N GLY A 129 -9.99 -11.47 -8.11
CA GLY A 129 -10.23 -12.70 -8.87
C GLY A 129 -10.90 -13.81 -8.03
N PHE A 130 -10.56 -13.90 -6.76
CA PHE A 130 -11.09 -14.91 -5.83
C PHE A 130 -12.31 -14.44 -5.03
N ALA A 131 -12.47 -13.13 -4.84
CA ALA A 131 -13.57 -12.56 -4.08
C ALA A 131 -14.89 -12.60 -4.86
N ARG A 132 -15.99 -12.85 -4.15
CA ARG A 132 -17.37 -12.78 -4.67
C ARG A 132 -18.12 -11.54 -4.18
N THR A 133 -17.66 -10.95 -3.08
CA THR A 133 -18.23 -9.74 -2.45
C THR A 133 -17.12 -8.77 -2.11
N GLU A 134 -17.46 -7.47 -2.04
CA GLU A 134 -16.50 -6.43 -1.64
C GLU A 134 -15.94 -6.71 -0.23
N PHE A 135 -16.78 -7.18 0.68
CA PHE A 135 -16.36 -7.55 2.04
C PHE A 135 -15.30 -8.67 2.02
N GLN A 136 -15.50 -9.70 1.20
CA GLN A 136 -14.54 -10.78 1.04
C GLN A 136 -13.22 -10.28 0.44
N ALA A 137 -13.27 -9.38 -0.55
CA ALA A 137 -12.08 -8.78 -1.13
C ALA A 137 -11.24 -8.05 -0.07
N VAL A 138 -11.89 -7.28 0.81
CA VAL A 138 -11.21 -6.57 1.91
C VAL A 138 -10.67 -7.54 2.96
N GLN A 139 -11.33 -8.68 3.22
CA GLN A 139 -10.85 -9.68 4.18
C GLN A 139 -9.53 -10.36 3.77
N PHE A 140 -9.16 -10.33 2.50
CA PHE A 140 -7.84 -10.79 2.06
C PHE A 140 -6.71 -9.83 2.50
N MET A 141 -7.03 -8.56 2.76
CA MET A 141 -6.03 -7.55 3.15
C MET A 141 -5.23 -7.96 4.40
N PRO A 142 -5.83 -8.37 5.52
CA PRO A 142 -5.07 -8.79 6.70
C PRO A 142 -4.09 -9.93 6.42
N ALA A 143 -4.45 -10.88 5.54
CA ALA A 143 -3.58 -11.99 5.19
C ALA A 143 -2.28 -11.55 4.51
N PHE A 144 -2.30 -10.43 3.79
CA PHE A 144 -1.10 -9.86 3.15
C PHE A 144 -0.41 -8.82 4.03
N VAL A 145 -1.17 -8.02 4.80
CA VAL A 145 -0.64 -6.93 5.61
C VAL A 145 0.01 -7.43 6.90
N LEU A 146 -0.58 -8.44 7.58
CA LEU A 146 -0.04 -8.95 8.84
C LEU A 146 1.39 -9.49 8.71
N PRO A 147 1.74 -10.31 7.69
CA PRO A 147 3.12 -10.72 7.49
C PRO A 147 4.08 -9.55 7.29
N GLN A 148 3.68 -8.51 6.55
CA GLN A 148 4.49 -7.31 6.35
C GLN A 148 4.74 -6.56 7.66
N PHE A 149 3.72 -6.38 8.50
CA PHE A 149 3.88 -5.77 9.84
C PHE A 149 4.82 -6.56 10.75
N LEU A 150 4.79 -7.87 10.67
CA LEU A 150 5.71 -8.73 11.45
C LEU A 150 7.15 -8.64 10.95
N LEU A 151 7.32 -8.50 9.63
CA LEU A 151 8.64 -8.49 8.99
C LEU A 151 9.28 -7.10 8.91
N CYS A 152 8.50 -6.00 8.88
CA CYS A 152 9.03 -4.64 8.73
C CYS A 152 9.81 -4.11 9.95
N GLY A 153 9.75 -4.79 11.11
CA GLY A 153 10.49 -4.38 12.31
C GLY A 153 9.78 -3.35 13.20
N LEU A 154 8.52 -3.06 12.88
CA LEU A 154 7.71 -2.12 13.64
C LEU A 154 7.41 -2.62 15.06
N LEU A 155 7.07 -3.92 15.16
CA LEU A 155 6.68 -4.57 16.42
C LEU A 155 7.85 -5.05 17.24
N LEU A 156 8.86 -5.65 16.60
CA LEU A 156 10.03 -6.22 17.26
C LEU A 156 11.30 -5.84 16.52
N PRO A 157 12.29 -5.21 17.18
CA PRO A 157 13.60 -4.98 16.61
C PRO A 157 14.23 -6.30 16.12
N ARG A 158 15.06 -6.24 15.08
CA ARG A 158 15.69 -7.42 14.45
C ARG A 158 16.37 -8.34 15.48
N ASP A 159 17.00 -7.75 16.46
CA ASP A 159 17.80 -8.48 17.48
C ASP A 159 16.95 -9.32 18.44
N GLN A 160 15.66 -9.00 18.58
CA GLN A 160 14.72 -9.67 19.49
C GLN A 160 13.79 -10.66 18.77
N ARG A 161 13.97 -10.88 17.45
CA ARG A 161 13.12 -11.78 16.69
C ARG A 161 13.52 -13.25 16.89
N PRO A 162 12.52 -14.18 16.88
CA PRO A 162 12.78 -15.60 16.78
C PRO A 162 13.63 -15.93 15.53
N PRO A 163 14.52 -16.94 15.61
CA PRO A 163 15.46 -17.27 14.52
C PRO A 163 14.77 -17.53 13.17
N VAL A 164 13.56 -18.06 13.18
CA VAL A 164 12.77 -18.32 11.95
C VAL A 164 12.37 -17.02 11.26
N LEU A 165 11.88 -16.01 12.01
CA LEU A 165 11.49 -14.71 11.45
C LEU A 165 12.72 -13.90 10.99
N ARG A 166 13.85 -14.10 11.65
CA ARG A 166 15.12 -13.49 11.27
C ARG A 166 15.59 -14.01 9.92
N TRP A 167 15.58 -15.33 9.75
CA TRP A 167 15.95 -15.97 8.48
C TRP A 167 15.06 -15.53 7.31
N ILE A 168 13.73 -15.45 7.52
CA ILE A 168 12.77 -14.97 6.49
C ILE A 168 13.01 -13.49 6.15
N SER A 169 13.44 -12.68 7.12
CA SER A 169 13.69 -11.24 6.88
C SER A 169 15.07 -10.94 6.27
N ASP A 170 15.95 -11.93 6.14
CA ASP A 170 17.29 -11.80 5.58
C ASP A 170 17.35 -12.27 4.11
N VAL A 171 16.24 -12.84 3.58
CA VAL A 171 16.02 -13.18 2.17
C VAL A 171 15.34 -12.03 1.44
#